data_d56721ba95793759c88ce03987cc0967
#
_entry.id   d56721ba95793759c88ce03987cc0967
#
_cell.length_a   1.000
_cell.length_b   1.000
_cell.length_c   1.000
_cell.angle_alpha   90.00
_cell.angle_beta   90.00
_cell.angle_gamma   90.00
#
_symmetry.space_group_name_H-M   'P 1'
#
loop_
_entity.id
_entity.type
_entity.pdbx_description
1 polymer ?
#
loop_
_entity_poly.entity_id
_entity_poly.type
_entity_poly.pdbx_seq_one_letter_code
_entity_poly.pdbx_strand_id
1 'polypeptide(L)'
;MVLSVILKGKAENMEKREWRYSGTIEERTSIREQVHDVLARKVAEEAMVLLKNESLLPLPLDVPMALFGSGAKKTVKGGIGSGDVNNRKTISVYQGLLEAGAMITSEAWLCDYEKRYEQAREEWKKLVLEETKRVENPFDAYSNHPFCFPEGRAVTEQDIAGAGVAVYVLSRISGEGSDRRKERGDYELSRREQEDLLFLNEKKIPVVLLLNTGGPVELTDILEQAKNIRAVLNISQPGQAGGYAVADILFG
;
A
#
# COMPACT_ATOMS: atom_id res chain seq x y z
N MET A 1 -11.43 10.67 -4.50
CA MET A 1 -11.00 12.10 -4.53
C MET A 1 -11.00 12.70 -5.94
N VAL A 2 -10.40 12.08 -6.97
CA VAL A 2 -10.48 12.59 -8.35
C VAL A 2 -11.90 12.53 -8.89
N LEU A 3 -12.61 11.43 -8.68
CA LEU A 3 -14.02 11.30 -9.05
C LEU A 3 -14.90 12.38 -8.36
N SER A 4 -14.61 12.72 -7.11
CA SER A 4 -15.33 13.77 -6.39
C SER A 4 -15.06 15.18 -6.96
N VAL A 5 -13.88 15.41 -7.53
CA VAL A 5 -13.54 16.68 -8.19
C VAL A 5 -14.21 16.77 -9.55
N ILE A 6 -14.22 15.68 -10.32
CA ILE A 6 -14.91 15.61 -11.63
C ILE A 6 -16.42 15.81 -11.45
N LEU A 7 -17.01 15.22 -10.42
CA LEU A 7 -18.43 15.36 -10.11
C LEU A 7 -18.76 16.76 -9.57
N LYS A 8 -17.88 17.40 -8.79
CA LYS A 8 -18.07 18.79 -8.31
C LYS A 8 -18.09 19.79 -9.45
N GLY A 9 -17.23 19.68 -10.46
CA GLY A 9 -17.21 20.60 -11.61
C GLY A 9 -18.51 20.59 -12.44
N LYS A 10 -19.29 19.49 -12.42
CA LYS A 10 -20.64 19.43 -13.03
C LYS A 10 -21.76 19.79 -12.06
N ALA A 11 -21.51 19.74 -10.75
CA ALA A 11 -22.53 20.01 -9.71
C ALA A 11 -22.79 21.50 -9.49
N GLU A 12 -21.91 22.42 -9.91
CA GLU A 12 -22.10 23.86 -9.74
C GLU A 12 -23.26 24.43 -10.58
N ASN A 13 -23.77 23.66 -11.56
CA ASN A 13 -24.93 24.03 -12.38
C ASN A 13 -26.18 23.18 -12.13
N MET A 14 -26.19 22.35 -11.10
CA MET A 14 -27.37 21.60 -10.71
C MET A 14 -28.02 22.31 -9.53
N GLU A 15 -29.32 22.69 -9.66
CA GLU A 15 -30.16 23.12 -8.53
C GLU A 15 -29.92 22.24 -7.32
N LYS A 16 -29.83 22.84 -6.14
CA LYS A 16 -29.67 22.13 -4.86
C LYS A 16 -30.74 21.03 -4.75
N ARG A 17 -30.43 19.82 -5.18
CA ARG A 17 -31.23 18.65 -4.85
C ARG A 17 -31.04 18.37 -3.37
N GLU A 18 -32.08 18.44 -2.58
CA GLU A 18 -32.07 17.87 -1.25
C GLU A 18 -31.75 16.37 -1.36
N TRP A 19 -30.63 15.97 -0.77
CA TRP A 19 -30.25 14.56 -0.75
C TRP A 19 -31.25 13.81 0.13
N ARG A 20 -31.90 12.80 -0.43
CA ARG A 20 -32.85 11.93 0.30
C ARG A 20 -32.20 11.10 1.40
N TYR A 21 -30.88 11.02 1.42
CA TYR A 21 -30.12 10.28 2.42
C TYR A 21 -29.05 11.22 2.97
N SER A 22 -29.28 11.74 4.17
CA SER A 22 -28.25 12.39 4.94
C SER A 22 -27.41 11.31 5.65
N GLY A 23 -26.20 11.07 5.19
CA GLY A 23 -25.22 10.40 6.03
C GLY A 23 -24.93 11.29 7.24
N THR A 24 -24.81 10.72 8.43
CA THR A 24 -24.38 11.45 9.61
C THR A 24 -22.94 11.93 9.40
N ILE A 25 -22.73 13.24 9.29
CA ILE A 25 -21.41 13.86 9.22
C ILE A 25 -21.03 14.26 10.65
N GLU A 26 -21.00 13.30 11.56
CA GLU A 26 -20.49 13.57 12.90
C GLU A 26 -18.96 13.45 12.89
N GLU A 27 -18.29 14.46 13.45
CA GLU A 27 -16.82 14.45 13.61
C GLU A 27 -16.39 13.39 14.62
N ARG A 28 -17.21 13.10 15.61
CA ARG A 28 -16.94 12.10 16.64
C ARG A 28 -17.16 10.69 16.12
N THR A 29 -16.18 9.82 16.35
CA THR A 29 -16.30 8.38 16.09
C THR A 29 -17.40 7.80 16.98
N SER A 30 -18.39 7.14 16.39
CA SER A 30 -19.45 6.44 17.11
C SER A 30 -18.90 5.17 17.79
N ILE A 31 -19.61 4.68 18.81
CA ILE A 31 -19.27 3.39 19.47
C ILE A 31 -19.27 2.25 18.43
N ARG A 32 -20.22 2.28 17.49
CA ARG A 32 -20.28 1.28 16.41
C ARG A 32 -19.00 1.30 15.54
N GLU A 33 -18.53 2.49 15.15
CA GLU A 33 -17.29 2.60 14.37
C GLU A 33 -16.08 2.09 15.15
N GLN A 34 -15.99 2.38 16.45
CA GLN A 34 -14.92 1.87 17.31
C GLN A 34 -14.93 0.34 17.41
N VAL A 35 -16.09 -0.26 17.60
CA VAL A 35 -16.24 -1.74 17.63
C VAL A 35 -15.90 -2.34 16.27
N HIS A 36 -16.31 -1.71 15.17
CA HIS A 36 -16.00 -2.19 13.83
C HIS A 36 -14.51 -2.04 13.47
N ASP A 37 -13.81 -1.03 13.99
CA ASP A 37 -12.36 -0.90 13.81
C ASP A 37 -11.60 -2.05 14.46
N VAL A 38 -11.97 -2.42 15.69
CA VAL A 38 -11.40 -3.59 16.38
C VAL A 38 -11.68 -4.87 15.59
N LEU A 39 -12.93 -5.05 15.13
CA LEU A 39 -13.30 -6.21 14.32
C LEU A 39 -12.54 -6.25 12.99
N ALA A 40 -12.40 -5.11 12.30
CA ALA A 40 -11.67 -5.00 11.04
C ALA A 40 -10.18 -5.39 11.20
N ARG A 41 -9.54 -4.98 12.31
CA ARG A 41 -8.17 -5.38 12.64
C ARG A 41 -8.07 -6.90 12.77
N LYS A 42 -8.94 -7.49 13.60
CA LYS A 42 -8.94 -8.94 13.84
C LYS A 42 -9.20 -9.74 12.57
N VAL A 43 -10.18 -9.33 11.74
CA VAL A 43 -10.45 -9.98 10.46
C VAL A 43 -9.25 -9.87 9.51
N ALA A 44 -8.56 -8.72 9.49
CA ALA A 44 -7.36 -8.55 8.70
C ALA A 44 -6.23 -9.48 9.15
N GLU A 45 -6.02 -9.65 10.47
CA GLU A 45 -5.04 -10.60 11.03
C GLU A 45 -5.34 -12.03 10.56
N GLU A 46 -6.58 -12.49 10.70
CA GLU A 46 -6.99 -13.84 10.32
C GLU A 46 -6.98 -14.09 8.80
N ALA A 47 -7.08 -13.03 7.98
CA ALA A 47 -7.04 -13.12 6.52
C ALA A 47 -5.63 -13.14 5.92
N MET A 48 -4.60 -12.78 6.68
CA MET A 48 -3.22 -12.80 6.21
C MET A 48 -2.68 -14.22 6.16
N VAL A 49 -1.83 -14.50 5.16
CA VAL A 49 -1.29 -15.86 4.94
C VAL A 49 0.22 -15.82 4.99
N LEU A 50 0.80 -16.52 5.96
CA LEU A 50 2.23 -16.71 6.08
C LEU A 50 2.69 -17.79 5.07
N LEU A 51 3.27 -17.34 3.94
CA LEU A 51 3.70 -18.23 2.85
C LEU A 51 5.07 -18.86 3.10
N LYS A 52 5.95 -18.14 3.83
CA LYS A 52 7.29 -18.60 4.17
C LYS A 52 7.69 -18.01 5.53
N ASN A 53 8.30 -18.82 6.39
CA ASN A 53 8.98 -18.35 7.60
C ASN A 53 10.13 -19.29 7.97
N GLU A 54 11.34 -18.81 7.79
CA GLU A 54 12.56 -19.51 8.17
C GLU A 54 13.04 -19.03 9.55
N SER A 55 12.16 -19.13 10.55
CA SER A 55 12.42 -18.72 11.93
C SER A 55 12.82 -17.23 12.06
N LEU A 56 12.28 -16.36 11.19
CA LEU A 56 12.48 -14.92 11.29
C LEU A 56 11.35 -14.25 12.08
N LEU A 57 10.13 -14.70 11.89
CA LEU A 57 8.97 -14.19 12.62
C LEU A 57 8.65 -15.08 13.83
N PRO A 58 8.18 -14.51 14.96
CA PRO A 58 7.96 -13.09 15.19
C PRO A 58 9.26 -12.29 15.34
N LEU A 59 9.22 -10.99 14.98
CA LEU A 59 10.35 -10.09 15.15
C LEU A 59 10.42 -9.55 16.58
N PRO A 60 11.62 -9.47 17.19
CA PRO A 60 11.78 -8.73 18.44
C PRO A 60 11.59 -7.22 18.23
N LEU A 61 10.86 -6.56 19.12
CA LEU A 61 10.59 -5.11 19.04
C LEU A 61 11.85 -4.25 19.23
N ASP A 62 12.86 -4.76 19.91
CA ASP A 62 14.13 -4.08 20.17
C ASP A 62 15.11 -4.15 18.99
N VAL A 63 14.79 -4.85 17.92
CA VAL A 63 15.57 -4.91 16.69
C VAL A 63 15.17 -3.78 15.74
N PRO A 64 16.06 -2.80 15.47
CA PRO A 64 15.76 -1.76 14.47
C PRO A 64 15.55 -2.36 13.09
N MET A 65 14.58 -1.81 12.35
CA MET A 65 14.23 -2.29 11.02
C MET A 65 14.32 -1.20 9.96
N ALA A 66 14.71 -1.60 8.76
CA ALA A 66 14.56 -0.77 7.57
C ALA A 66 13.27 -1.14 6.84
N LEU A 67 12.44 -0.15 6.52
CA LEU A 67 11.14 -0.35 5.86
C LEU A 67 11.18 0.26 4.46
N PHE A 68 10.83 -0.54 3.46
CA PHE A 68 10.88 -0.16 2.04
C PHE A 68 9.63 -0.59 1.28
N GLY A 69 9.56 -0.20 0.03
CA GLY A 69 8.53 -0.62 -0.92
C GLY A 69 7.34 0.33 -1.01
N SER A 70 6.62 0.22 -2.11
CA SER A 70 5.54 1.14 -2.49
C SER A 70 4.38 1.16 -1.49
N GLY A 71 4.13 0.06 -0.81
CA GLY A 71 3.04 -0.06 0.18
C GLY A 71 3.41 0.34 1.60
N ALA A 72 4.66 0.68 1.90
CA ALA A 72 5.09 0.98 3.25
C ALA A 72 4.26 2.10 3.90
N LYS A 73 4.25 3.29 3.28
CA LYS A 73 3.42 4.43 3.70
C LYS A 73 2.09 4.54 2.95
N LYS A 74 1.98 3.91 1.77
CA LYS A 74 0.80 3.97 0.89
C LYS A 74 0.18 2.58 0.72
N THR A 75 -0.08 1.92 1.84
CA THR A 75 -0.66 0.58 1.89
C THR A 75 -2.00 0.55 1.14
N VAL A 76 -2.13 -0.38 0.20
CA VAL A 76 -3.37 -0.60 -0.56
C VAL A 76 -4.37 -1.29 0.34
N LYS A 77 -5.39 -0.56 0.77
CA LYS A 77 -6.43 -1.07 1.68
C LYS A 77 -7.50 -1.92 1.01
N GLY A 78 -7.74 -1.68 -0.28
CA GLY A 78 -8.80 -2.32 -1.07
C GLY A 78 -8.68 -1.99 -2.54
N GLY A 79 -9.56 -2.56 -3.36
CA GLY A 79 -9.64 -2.26 -4.79
C GLY A 79 -10.01 -0.81 -5.08
N ILE A 80 -9.66 -0.34 -6.29
CA ILE A 80 -10.09 0.96 -6.81
C ILE A 80 -11.50 0.86 -7.41
N GLY A 81 -12.07 2.01 -7.79
CA GLY A 81 -13.43 2.08 -8.34
C GLY A 81 -14.48 2.07 -7.23
N SER A 82 -15.50 1.23 -7.36
CA SER A 82 -16.59 1.08 -6.37
C SER A 82 -16.11 0.55 -5.02
N GLY A 83 -14.98 -0.16 -5.00
CA GLY A 83 -14.33 -0.66 -3.78
C GLY A 83 -13.53 0.39 -2.99
N ASP A 84 -13.28 1.58 -3.54
CA ASP A 84 -12.52 2.63 -2.86
C ASP A 84 -13.40 3.43 -1.88
N VAL A 85 -13.59 2.87 -0.71
CA VAL A 85 -14.41 3.45 0.36
C VAL A 85 -13.69 4.61 1.03
N ASN A 86 -14.41 5.70 1.33
CA ASN A 86 -13.91 6.80 2.12
C ASN A 86 -13.92 6.44 3.61
N ASN A 87 -12.78 6.08 4.12
CA ASN A 87 -12.60 5.79 5.55
C ASN A 87 -12.22 7.06 6.32
N ARG A 88 -12.64 7.18 7.57
CA ARG A 88 -12.15 8.24 8.47
C ARG A 88 -10.66 8.13 8.71
N LYS A 89 -10.17 6.88 8.87
CA LYS A 89 -8.79 6.55 9.18
C LYS A 89 -8.37 5.34 8.33
N THR A 90 -7.18 5.37 7.81
CA THR A 90 -6.54 4.24 7.16
C THR A 90 -5.13 4.13 7.71
N ILE A 91 -4.78 2.98 8.28
CA ILE A 91 -3.49 2.73 8.90
C ILE A 91 -2.59 2.02 7.89
N SER A 92 -1.52 2.70 7.50
CA SER A 92 -0.48 2.09 6.67
C SER A 92 0.39 1.11 7.47
N VAL A 93 1.14 0.25 6.78
CA VAL A 93 2.14 -0.62 7.42
C VAL A 93 3.09 0.21 8.27
N TYR A 94 3.61 1.33 7.74
CA TYR A 94 4.48 2.24 8.48
C TYR A 94 3.85 2.73 9.78
N GLN A 95 2.62 3.22 9.75
CA GLN A 95 1.93 3.69 10.95
C GLN A 95 1.69 2.58 11.96
N GLY A 96 1.24 1.39 11.49
CA GLY A 96 1.02 0.26 12.38
C GLY A 96 2.28 -0.18 13.11
N LEU A 97 3.41 -0.25 12.40
CA LEU A 97 4.70 -0.59 12.98
C LEU A 97 5.19 0.46 14.00
N LEU A 98 5.06 1.76 13.68
CA LEU A 98 5.43 2.83 14.61
C LEU A 98 4.58 2.83 15.88
N GLU A 99 3.27 2.68 15.74
CA GLU A 99 2.34 2.65 16.88
C GLU A 99 2.55 1.39 17.75
N ALA A 100 3.07 0.30 17.16
CA ALA A 100 3.51 -0.89 17.91
C ALA A 100 4.87 -0.71 18.62
N GLY A 101 5.59 0.39 18.35
CA GLY A 101 6.87 0.68 19.00
C GLY A 101 8.11 0.29 18.18
N ALA A 102 7.96 -0.04 16.89
CA ALA A 102 9.10 -0.38 16.04
C ALA A 102 10.06 0.80 15.83
N MET A 103 11.35 0.51 15.81
CA MET A 103 12.40 1.47 15.48
C MET A 103 12.70 1.41 13.97
N ILE A 104 12.24 2.38 13.20
CA ILE A 104 12.44 2.43 11.74
C ILE A 104 13.66 3.29 11.41
N THR A 105 14.63 2.72 10.69
CA THR A 105 15.91 3.39 10.36
C THR A 105 15.89 4.08 9.00
N SER A 106 14.99 3.68 8.08
CA SER A 106 14.96 4.12 6.68
C SER A 106 14.08 5.34 6.40
N GLU A 107 13.90 6.23 7.37
CA GLU A 107 13.02 7.40 7.24
C GLU A 107 13.35 8.28 6.03
N ALA A 108 14.64 8.44 5.69
CA ALA A 108 15.06 9.23 4.53
C ALA A 108 14.55 8.63 3.22
N TRP A 109 14.55 7.31 3.07
CA TRP A 109 14.00 6.61 1.91
C TRP A 109 12.48 6.77 1.85
N LEU A 110 11.80 6.60 2.98
CA LEU A 110 10.34 6.71 3.09
C LEU A 110 9.85 8.13 2.77
N CYS A 111 10.57 9.16 3.23
CA CYS A 111 10.26 10.55 2.90
C CYS A 111 10.48 10.87 1.42
N ASP A 112 11.55 10.34 0.80
CA ASP A 112 11.78 10.48 -0.65
C ASP A 112 10.67 9.81 -1.45
N TYR A 113 10.30 8.58 -1.08
CA TYR A 113 9.22 7.86 -1.74
C TYR A 113 7.87 8.59 -1.65
N GLU A 114 7.56 9.14 -0.51
CA GLU A 114 6.31 9.90 -0.31
C GLU A 114 6.23 11.13 -1.23
N LYS A 115 7.34 11.87 -1.40
CA LYS A 115 7.41 12.99 -2.35
C LYS A 115 7.20 12.54 -3.80
N ARG A 116 7.83 11.43 -4.21
CA ARG A 116 7.64 10.84 -5.55
C ARG A 116 6.19 10.42 -5.76
N TYR A 117 5.60 9.80 -4.78
CA TYR A 117 4.20 9.39 -4.82
C TYR A 117 3.26 10.59 -5.00
N GLU A 118 3.41 11.65 -4.20
CA GLU A 118 2.57 12.84 -4.30
C GLU A 118 2.75 13.53 -5.66
N GLN A 119 3.98 13.62 -6.16
CA GLN A 119 4.25 14.16 -7.50
C GLN A 119 3.55 13.32 -8.58
N ALA A 120 3.74 12.00 -8.56
CA ALA A 120 3.09 11.11 -9.53
C ALA A 120 1.54 11.20 -9.47
N ARG A 121 0.97 11.36 -8.25
CA ARG A 121 -0.48 11.57 -8.07
C ARG A 121 -0.96 12.87 -8.68
N GLU A 122 -0.22 13.96 -8.52
CA GLU A 122 -0.58 15.25 -9.11
C GLU A 122 -0.45 15.23 -10.65
N GLU A 123 0.59 14.61 -11.19
CA GLU A 123 0.76 14.43 -12.63
C GLU A 123 -0.37 13.57 -13.22
N TRP A 124 -0.70 12.46 -12.57
CA TRP A 124 -1.81 11.60 -12.96
C TRP A 124 -3.16 12.32 -12.91
N LYS A 125 -3.44 13.11 -11.87
CA LYS A 125 -4.67 13.91 -11.79
C LYS A 125 -4.78 14.89 -12.96
N LYS A 126 -3.67 15.57 -13.31
CA LYS A 126 -3.64 16.47 -14.47
C LYS A 126 -3.93 15.74 -15.75
N LEU A 127 -3.29 14.58 -15.96
CA LEU A 127 -3.53 13.73 -17.13
C LEU A 127 -5.01 13.34 -17.26
N VAL A 128 -5.61 12.80 -16.21
CA VAL A 128 -7.02 12.38 -16.20
C VAL A 128 -7.94 13.58 -16.46
N LEU A 129 -7.68 14.74 -15.84
CA LEU A 129 -8.48 15.95 -16.03
C LEU A 129 -8.38 16.50 -17.48
N GLU A 130 -7.23 16.43 -18.12
CA GLU A 130 -7.09 16.80 -19.53
C GLU A 130 -7.83 15.81 -20.45
N GLU A 131 -7.76 14.52 -20.15
CA GLU A 131 -8.43 13.50 -20.95
C GLU A 131 -9.97 13.59 -20.84
N THR A 132 -10.51 14.03 -19.70
CA THR A 132 -11.97 14.25 -19.55
C THR A 132 -12.53 15.28 -20.55
N LYS A 133 -11.69 16.14 -21.12
CA LYS A 133 -12.10 17.11 -22.15
C LYS A 133 -12.23 16.48 -23.54
N ARG A 134 -11.69 15.26 -23.73
CA ARG A 134 -11.61 14.57 -25.02
C ARG A 134 -12.57 13.39 -25.15
N VAL A 135 -13.09 12.90 -24.03
CA VAL A 135 -14.01 11.76 -23.97
C VAL A 135 -15.43 12.21 -23.63
N GLU A 136 -16.43 11.50 -24.14
CA GLU A 136 -17.84 11.80 -23.85
C GLU A 136 -18.19 11.51 -22.38
N ASN A 137 -17.70 10.37 -21.86
CA ASN A 137 -17.90 9.98 -20.48
C ASN A 137 -16.61 10.24 -19.66
N PRO A 138 -16.63 11.17 -18.69
CA PRO A 138 -15.46 11.44 -17.85
C PRO A 138 -14.92 10.22 -17.10
N PHE A 139 -15.74 9.19 -16.89
CA PHE A 139 -15.32 7.94 -16.27
C PHE A 139 -14.34 7.16 -17.14
N ASP A 140 -14.47 7.25 -18.48
CA ASP A 140 -13.56 6.59 -19.41
C ASP A 140 -12.14 7.16 -19.30
N ALA A 141 -12.00 8.46 -19.06
CA ALA A 141 -10.69 9.07 -18.81
C ALA A 141 -10.00 8.46 -17.58
N TYR A 142 -10.76 8.21 -16.53
CA TYR A 142 -10.23 7.57 -15.32
C TYR A 142 -9.87 6.10 -15.56
N SER A 143 -10.71 5.35 -16.25
CA SER A 143 -10.52 3.91 -16.52
C SER A 143 -9.37 3.65 -17.49
N ASN A 144 -9.19 4.54 -18.49
CA ASN A 144 -8.12 4.41 -19.48
C ASN A 144 -6.73 4.75 -18.93
N HIS A 145 -6.67 5.46 -17.80
CA HIS A 145 -5.42 5.88 -17.17
C HIS A 145 -5.38 5.46 -15.69
N PRO A 146 -5.28 4.14 -15.40
CA PRO A 146 -5.17 3.68 -14.02
C PRO A 146 -3.90 4.24 -13.37
N PHE A 147 -4.00 4.66 -12.10
CA PHE A 147 -2.83 5.12 -11.38
C PHE A 147 -1.91 3.93 -11.06
N CYS A 148 -0.64 4.06 -11.42
CA CYS A 148 0.41 3.12 -11.03
C CYS A 148 1.32 3.75 -9.97
N PHE A 149 1.79 2.94 -9.02
CA PHE A 149 2.79 3.40 -8.06
C PHE A 149 4.09 3.76 -8.77
N PRO A 150 4.70 4.93 -8.44
CA PRO A 150 6.04 5.25 -8.94
C PRO A 150 7.07 4.31 -8.32
N GLU A 151 8.17 4.11 -9.03
CA GLU A 151 9.32 3.43 -8.44
C GLU A 151 10.01 4.32 -7.39
N GLY A 152 10.48 3.69 -6.32
CA GLY A 152 11.34 4.32 -5.33
C GLY A 152 12.74 4.60 -5.90
N ARG A 153 13.53 5.43 -5.21
CA ARG A 153 14.98 5.45 -5.46
C ARG A 153 15.61 4.14 -5.01
N ALA A 154 16.80 3.86 -5.51
CA ALA A 154 17.57 2.70 -5.05
C ALA A 154 17.77 2.73 -3.53
N VAL A 155 17.68 1.54 -2.91
CA VAL A 155 18.11 1.35 -1.53
C VAL A 155 19.64 1.45 -1.44
N THR A 156 20.14 2.15 -0.44
CA THR A 156 21.57 2.37 -0.22
C THR A 156 22.03 1.84 1.14
N GLU A 157 23.34 1.74 1.34
CA GLU A 157 23.90 1.34 2.64
C GLU A 157 23.47 2.27 3.79
N GLN A 158 23.29 3.55 3.50
CA GLN A 158 22.83 4.51 4.49
C GLN A 158 21.40 4.23 4.96
N ASP A 159 20.54 3.72 4.07
CA ASP A 159 19.15 3.43 4.40
C ASP A 159 18.99 2.19 5.29
N ILE A 160 19.96 1.28 5.26
CA ILE A 160 19.99 0.06 6.09
C ILE A 160 20.92 0.17 7.30
N ALA A 161 21.56 1.31 7.48
CA ALA A 161 22.51 1.50 8.58
C ALA A 161 21.82 1.31 9.93
N GLY A 162 22.35 0.39 10.74
CA GLY A 162 21.81 0.05 12.05
C GLY A 162 20.58 -0.86 12.05
N ALA A 163 20.07 -1.24 10.88
CA ALA A 163 18.95 -2.18 10.79
C ALA A 163 19.41 -3.63 10.97
N GLY A 164 18.71 -4.38 11.82
CA GLY A 164 18.89 -5.83 11.97
C GLY A 164 18.00 -6.66 11.01
N VAL A 165 16.97 -6.05 10.45
CA VAL A 165 16.02 -6.66 9.52
C VAL A 165 15.50 -5.62 8.53
N ALA A 166 15.12 -6.03 7.34
CA ALA A 166 14.36 -5.20 6.41
C ALA A 166 12.95 -5.76 6.21
N VAL A 167 11.97 -4.87 6.17
CA VAL A 167 10.60 -5.17 5.76
C VAL A 167 10.36 -4.50 4.41
N TYR A 168 10.07 -5.28 3.37
CA TYR A 168 9.81 -4.78 2.03
C TYR A 168 8.35 -4.98 1.65
N VAL A 169 7.61 -3.89 1.44
CA VAL A 169 6.16 -3.93 1.16
C VAL A 169 5.93 -3.79 -0.35
N LEU A 170 5.73 -4.92 -0.99
CA LEU A 170 5.42 -5.01 -2.41
C LEU A 170 3.93 -4.75 -2.63
N SER A 171 3.57 -3.65 -3.27
CA SER A 171 2.16 -3.32 -3.50
C SER A 171 1.78 -3.29 -4.97
N ARG A 172 0.56 -3.73 -5.23
CA ARG A 172 -0.10 -3.61 -6.53
C ARG A 172 -1.52 -3.09 -6.34
N ILE A 173 -1.88 -2.11 -7.15
CA ILE A 173 -3.25 -1.62 -7.22
C ILE A 173 -4.02 -2.56 -8.15
N SER A 174 -5.14 -3.06 -7.68
CA SER A 174 -6.11 -3.78 -8.50
C SER A 174 -7.45 -3.07 -8.45
N GLY A 175 -8.24 -3.20 -9.49
CA GLY A 175 -9.52 -2.52 -9.56
C GLY A 175 -10.47 -3.15 -10.55
N GLU A 176 -11.71 -2.76 -10.44
CA GLU A 176 -12.78 -3.16 -11.33
C GLU A 176 -12.49 -2.70 -12.77
N GLY A 177 -12.60 -3.62 -13.73
CA GLY A 177 -12.36 -3.35 -15.15
C GLY A 177 -10.89 -3.22 -15.56
N SER A 178 -9.95 -3.51 -14.66
CA SER A 178 -8.51 -3.44 -14.94
C SER A 178 -7.83 -4.77 -14.56
N ASP A 179 -7.69 -5.65 -15.54
CA ASP A 179 -7.02 -6.93 -15.35
C ASP A 179 -5.52 -6.76 -15.13
N ARG A 180 -4.96 -7.63 -14.29
CA ARG A 180 -3.53 -7.74 -14.05
C ARG A 180 -2.83 -8.25 -15.31
N ARG A 181 -1.65 -7.68 -15.62
CA ARG A 181 -0.88 -8.02 -16.81
C ARG A 181 0.37 -8.79 -16.44
N LYS A 182 0.75 -9.76 -17.31
CA LYS A 182 2.02 -10.46 -17.16
C LYS A 182 3.17 -9.58 -17.66
N GLU A 183 3.47 -8.54 -16.89
CA GLU A 183 4.54 -7.58 -17.17
C GLU A 183 5.24 -7.15 -15.88
N ARG A 184 6.41 -6.49 -16.04
CA ARG A 184 7.19 -5.96 -14.92
C ARG A 184 6.47 -4.82 -14.23
N GLY A 185 6.49 -4.86 -12.89
CA GLY A 185 5.78 -3.89 -12.06
C GLY A 185 4.32 -4.23 -11.81
N ASP A 186 3.81 -5.30 -12.44
CA ASP A 186 2.48 -5.85 -12.17
C ASP A 186 2.58 -7.30 -11.67
N TYR A 187 2.40 -8.32 -12.53
CA TYR A 187 2.57 -9.72 -12.12
C TYR A 187 4.03 -10.05 -11.79
N GLU A 188 4.96 -9.54 -12.58
CA GLU A 188 6.38 -9.68 -12.33
C GLU A 188 6.90 -8.53 -11.48
N LEU A 189 7.99 -8.75 -10.75
CA LEU A 189 8.68 -7.68 -10.02
C LEU A 189 9.20 -6.62 -11.00
N SER A 190 9.10 -5.35 -10.60
CA SER A 190 9.78 -4.29 -11.34
C SER A 190 11.29 -4.47 -11.26
N ARG A 191 12.01 -3.81 -12.15
CA ARG A 191 13.48 -3.85 -12.11
C ARG A 191 14.02 -3.31 -10.79
N ARG A 192 13.43 -2.23 -10.29
CA ARG A 192 13.84 -1.61 -9.02
C ARG A 192 13.58 -2.54 -7.83
N GLU A 193 12.44 -3.17 -7.77
CA GLU A 193 12.12 -4.14 -6.72
C GLU A 193 13.12 -5.30 -6.68
N GLN A 194 13.48 -5.84 -7.86
CA GLN A 194 14.49 -6.89 -7.96
C GLN A 194 15.87 -6.40 -7.49
N GLU A 195 16.31 -5.24 -7.98
CA GLU A 195 17.60 -4.65 -7.62
C GLU A 195 17.71 -4.37 -6.12
N ASP A 196 16.65 -3.84 -5.50
CA ASP A 196 16.62 -3.56 -4.06
C ASP A 196 16.69 -4.85 -3.22
N LEU A 197 15.90 -5.87 -3.59
CA LEU A 197 15.92 -7.16 -2.88
C LEU A 197 17.26 -7.88 -3.02
N LEU A 198 17.89 -7.83 -4.20
CA LEU A 198 19.23 -8.39 -4.44
C LEU A 198 20.30 -7.59 -3.68
N PHE A 199 20.20 -6.27 -3.60
CA PHE A 199 21.09 -5.43 -2.80
C PHE A 199 21.01 -5.81 -1.31
N LEU A 200 19.78 -5.96 -0.76
CA LEU A 200 19.60 -6.41 0.62
C LEU A 200 20.18 -7.80 0.85
N ASN A 201 20.13 -8.69 -0.16
CA ASN A 201 20.75 -10.00 -0.10
C ASN A 201 22.29 -9.91 -0.09
N GLU A 202 22.86 -9.07 -0.94
CA GLU A 202 24.32 -8.81 -0.93
C GLU A 202 24.80 -8.32 0.44
N LYS A 203 24.03 -7.42 1.07
CA LYS A 203 24.30 -6.88 2.41
C LYS A 203 23.95 -7.85 3.55
N LYS A 204 23.41 -9.03 3.24
CA LYS A 204 23.03 -10.08 4.21
C LYS A 204 22.00 -9.61 5.26
N ILE A 205 21.19 -8.62 4.94
CA ILE A 205 20.10 -8.17 5.81
C ILE A 205 18.92 -9.14 5.65
N PRO A 206 18.43 -9.80 6.72
CA PRO A 206 17.23 -10.62 6.64
C PRO A 206 16.03 -9.80 6.17
N VAL A 207 15.21 -10.36 5.28
CA VAL A 207 14.05 -9.66 4.72
C VAL A 207 12.76 -10.38 5.07
N VAL A 208 11.79 -9.60 5.55
CA VAL A 208 10.36 -9.95 5.54
C VAL A 208 9.74 -9.29 4.31
N LEU A 209 9.25 -10.08 3.38
CA LEU A 209 8.55 -9.60 2.18
C LEU A 209 7.04 -9.61 2.45
N LEU A 210 6.42 -8.44 2.40
CA LEU A 210 4.97 -8.28 2.54
C LEU A 210 4.34 -8.10 1.15
N LEU A 211 3.35 -8.94 0.83
CA LEU A 211 2.61 -8.88 -0.43
C LEU A 211 1.28 -8.15 -0.21
N ASN A 212 1.28 -6.85 -0.50
CA ASN A 212 0.09 -6.00 -0.44
C ASN A 212 -0.56 -5.90 -1.83
N THR A 213 -1.13 -7.00 -2.27
CA THR A 213 -1.62 -7.17 -3.64
C THR A 213 -2.98 -7.86 -3.66
N GLY A 214 -3.88 -7.45 -4.56
CA GLY A 214 -5.17 -8.10 -4.75
C GLY A 214 -5.12 -9.41 -5.57
N GLY A 215 -3.94 -9.85 -5.99
CA GLY A 215 -3.72 -11.07 -6.77
C GLY A 215 -2.26 -11.51 -6.71
N PRO A 216 -1.89 -12.63 -7.35
CA PRO A 216 -0.56 -13.20 -7.25
C PRO A 216 0.52 -12.30 -7.89
N VAL A 217 1.74 -12.46 -7.40
CA VAL A 217 2.97 -11.88 -7.97
C VAL A 217 3.97 -13.02 -8.15
N GLU A 218 4.72 -13.01 -9.26
CA GLU A 218 5.76 -14.00 -9.53
C GLU A 218 6.99 -13.74 -8.66
N LEU A 219 7.34 -14.72 -7.84
CA LEU A 219 8.43 -14.60 -6.87
C LEU A 219 9.49 -15.71 -7.04
N THR A 220 9.31 -16.66 -7.94
CA THR A 220 10.18 -17.86 -8.06
C THR A 220 11.64 -17.44 -8.18
N ASP A 221 11.96 -16.62 -9.18
CA ASP A 221 13.33 -16.22 -9.46
C ASP A 221 13.98 -15.44 -8.30
N ILE A 222 13.23 -14.51 -7.70
CA ILE A 222 13.79 -13.70 -6.62
C ILE A 222 14.00 -14.50 -5.33
N LEU A 223 13.14 -15.47 -5.03
CA LEU A 223 13.30 -16.36 -3.87
C LEU A 223 14.45 -17.35 -4.06
N GLU A 224 14.81 -17.67 -5.31
CA GLU A 224 15.99 -18.47 -5.62
C GLU A 224 17.29 -17.67 -5.48
N GLN A 225 17.30 -16.40 -5.87
CA GLN A 225 18.48 -15.55 -5.88
C GLN A 225 18.73 -14.83 -4.54
N ALA A 226 17.68 -14.35 -3.87
CA ALA A 226 17.76 -13.61 -2.62
C ALA A 226 17.40 -14.51 -1.43
N LYS A 227 18.36 -15.31 -0.96
CA LYS A 227 18.16 -16.26 0.16
C LYS A 227 17.96 -15.58 1.51
N ASN A 228 18.23 -14.30 1.60
CA ASN A 228 17.93 -13.47 2.77
C ASN A 228 16.45 -13.14 2.93
N ILE A 229 15.59 -13.39 1.93
CA ILE A 229 14.13 -13.31 2.08
C ILE A 229 13.69 -14.52 2.91
N ARG A 230 13.66 -14.35 4.22
CA ARG A 230 13.41 -15.43 5.19
C ARG A 230 11.96 -15.56 5.60
N ALA A 231 11.15 -14.53 5.41
CA ALA A 231 9.70 -14.58 5.61
C ALA A 231 8.97 -13.91 4.45
N VAL A 232 7.83 -14.50 4.07
CA VAL A 232 6.92 -13.94 3.07
C VAL A 232 5.51 -14.01 3.63
N LEU A 233 4.88 -12.85 3.80
CA LEU A 233 3.53 -12.71 4.32
C LEU A 233 2.64 -12.08 3.25
N ASN A 234 1.61 -12.79 2.83
CA ASN A 234 0.57 -12.20 1.99
C ASN A 234 -0.43 -11.46 2.87
N ILE A 235 -0.39 -10.13 2.81
CA ILE A 235 -1.32 -9.27 3.55
C ILE A 235 -2.54 -8.88 2.70
N SER A 236 -2.57 -9.26 1.42
CA SER A 236 -3.63 -8.91 0.47
C SER A 236 -3.95 -7.41 0.49
N GLN A 237 -5.21 -7.04 0.52
CA GLN A 237 -5.73 -5.67 0.68
C GLN A 237 -6.48 -5.61 2.02
N PRO A 238 -5.79 -5.29 3.12
CA PRO A 238 -6.23 -5.63 4.49
C PRO A 238 -7.22 -4.62 5.10
N GLY A 239 -7.81 -3.73 4.32
CA GLY A 239 -8.75 -2.74 4.82
C GLY A 239 -8.12 -1.59 5.61
N GLN A 240 -8.97 -0.86 6.32
CA GLN A 240 -8.57 0.38 7.01
C GLN A 240 -7.63 0.16 8.20
N ALA A 241 -7.70 -0.99 8.86
CA ALA A 241 -6.90 -1.35 10.03
C ALA A 241 -5.68 -2.22 9.69
N GLY A 242 -5.37 -2.40 8.39
CA GLY A 242 -4.38 -3.36 7.91
C GLY A 242 -2.98 -3.16 8.47
N GLY A 243 -2.54 -1.92 8.68
CA GLY A 243 -1.23 -1.66 9.28
C GLY A 243 -1.10 -2.17 10.71
N TYR A 244 -2.16 -2.10 11.51
CA TYR A 244 -2.17 -2.69 12.84
C TYR A 244 -2.09 -4.21 12.79
N ALA A 245 -2.91 -4.83 11.94
CA ALA A 245 -2.90 -6.28 11.78
C ALA A 245 -1.53 -6.81 11.32
N VAL A 246 -0.84 -6.07 10.42
CA VAL A 246 0.53 -6.40 10.01
C VAL A 246 1.48 -6.35 11.21
N ALA A 247 1.40 -5.31 12.02
CA ALA A 247 2.26 -5.18 13.21
C ALA A 247 2.04 -6.33 14.20
N ASP A 248 0.78 -6.70 14.44
CA ASP A 248 0.44 -7.83 15.33
C ASP A 248 1.08 -9.14 14.85
N ILE A 249 0.99 -9.44 13.56
CA ILE A 249 1.58 -10.66 13.00
C ILE A 249 3.11 -10.62 13.00
N LEU A 250 3.70 -9.46 12.73
CA LEU A 250 5.16 -9.37 12.69
C LEU A 250 5.81 -9.49 14.07
N PHE A 251 5.14 -9.03 15.12
CA PHE A 251 5.69 -9.06 16.49
C PHE A 251 5.14 -10.20 17.37
N GLY A 252 4.02 -10.83 17.01
CA GLY A 252 3.41 -11.97 17.70
C GLY A 252 2.37 -11.55 18.72
#